data_09378f27688f0f3d92617c8a3bafa8f3
#
_entry.id   09378f27688f0f3d92617c8a3bafa8f3
#
_cell.length_a   1.000
_cell.length_b   1.000
_cell.length_c   1.000
_cell.angle_alpha   90.00
_cell.angle_beta   90.00
_cell.angle_gamma   90.00
#
_symmetry.space_group_name_H-M   'P 1'
#
loop_
_entity.id
_entity.type
_entity.pdbx_description
1 polymer ?
#
loop_
_entity_poly.entity_id
_entity_poly.type
_entity_poly.pdbx_seq_one_letter_code
_entity_poly.pdbx_strand_id
1 'polypeptide(L)'
;VKIYSMKREYMSEDDLMREVEKTKDRAMNAQAERTRYLGEFKERVIVALTKEQVAEDEIYIEVANAMKNREATKMIFSREVPLEKIERYIKKAEEAQIQHKSVDGLLYFGDVGLIIAADDALKAPIEDVFVKSIADKFSEKRLNQIYYQSFSKKICQFHLKVIKEEMQEYKDEYQEISFVDKLFGMKCPICEKLGG
;
A
#
# COMPACT_ATOMS: atom_id res chain seq x y z
N VAL A 1 -35.12 28.70 -49.18
CA VAL A 1 -34.82 27.40 -48.58
C VAL A 1 -33.33 27.13 -48.75
N LYS A 2 -32.50 27.32 -47.70
CA LYS A 2 -31.06 27.02 -47.70
C LYS A 2 -30.90 25.55 -47.35
N ILE A 3 -30.48 24.74 -48.31
CA ILE A 3 -30.11 23.34 -48.16
C ILE A 3 -28.70 23.39 -47.54
N TYR A 4 -28.58 23.03 -46.26
CA TYR A 4 -27.27 22.75 -45.62
C TYR A 4 -26.75 21.42 -46.15
N SER A 5 -25.79 21.49 -47.09
CA SER A 5 -24.99 20.37 -47.52
C SER A 5 -24.05 19.97 -46.35
N MET A 6 -24.40 18.95 -45.60
CA MET A 6 -23.48 18.27 -44.70
C MET A 6 -22.45 17.53 -45.57
N LYS A 7 -21.26 18.13 -45.73
CA LYS A 7 -20.07 17.38 -46.18
C LYS A 7 -19.78 16.32 -45.14
N ARG A 8 -20.04 15.05 -45.46
CA ARG A 8 -19.41 13.91 -44.81
C ARG A 8 -17.92 13.97 -45.17
N GLU A 9 -17.08 14.42 -44.27
CA GLU A 9 -15.64 14.20 -44.37
C GLU A 9 -15.41 12.68 -44.27
N TYR A 10 -15.11 12.06 -45.39
CA TYR A 10 -14.63 10.68 -45.44
C TYR A 10 -13.19 10.72 -44.90
N MET A 11 -13.00 10.14 -43.70
CA MET A 11 -11.65 9.86 -43.21
C MET A 11 -10.90 8.97 -44.18
N SER A 12 -9.65 9.25 -44.46
CA SER A 12 -8.81 8.40 -45.29
C SER A 12 -8.60 7.04 -44.60
N GLU A 13 -8.33 6.01 -45.42
CA GLU A 13 -8.04 4.65 -44.91
C GLU A 13 -6.88 4.66 -43.90
N ASP A 14 -5.86 5.49 -44.18
CA ASP A 14 -4.72 5.71 -43.28
C ASP A 14 -5.13 6.37 -41.95
N ASP A 15 -6.06 7.32 -41.94
CA ASP A 15 -6.54 7.97 -40.71
C ASP A 15 -7.38 7.00 -39.88
N LEU A 16 -8.17 6.14 -40.51
CA LEU A 16 -8.92 5.07 -39.85
C LEU A 16 -7.97 4.04 -39.20
N MET A 17 -6.94 3.62 -39.93
CA MET A 17 -5.94 2.69 -39.38
C MET A 17 -5.21 3.29 -38.17
N ARG A 18 -4.79 4.54 -38.22
CA ARG A 18 -4.17 5.24 -37.09
C ARG A 18 -5.10 5.36 -35.87
N GLU A 19 -6.39 5.60 -36.10
CA GLU A 19 -7.36 5.69 -34.99
C GLU A 19 -7.60 4.30 -34.35
N VAL A 20 -7.63 3.25 -35.14
CA VAL A 20 -7.71 1.84 -34.69
C VAL A 20 -6.48 1.48 -33.86
N GLU A 21 -5.27 1.83 -34.33
CA GLU A 21 -4.02 1.59 -33.59
C GLU A 21 -4.02 2.33 -32.25
N LYS A 22 -4.34 3.63 -32.23
CA LYS A 22 -4.45 4.40 -30.99
C LYS A 22 -5.46 3.82 -30.01
N THR A 23 -6.57 3.30 -30.51
CA THR A 23 -7.61 2.68 -29.68
C THR A 23 -7.12 1.36 -29.08
N LYS A 24 -6.39 0.55 -29.86
CA LYS A 24 -5.76 -0.68 -29.36
C LYS A 24 -4.72 -0.36 -28.27
N ASP A 25 -3.84 0.62 -28.52
CA ASP A 25 -2.81 1.02 -27.55
C ASP A 25 -3.42 1.51 -26.24
N ARG A 26 -4.48 2.32 -26.32
CA ARG A 26 -5.22 2.77 -25.12
C ARG A 26 -5.84 1.60 -24.36
N ALA A 27 -6.46 0.64 -25.07
CA ALA A 27 -7.05 -0.53 -24.44
C ALA A 27 -5.98 -1.44 -23.80
N MET A 28 -4.84 -1.63 -24.44
CA MET A 28 -3.71 -2.41 -23.91
C MET A 28 -3.12 -1.72 -22.66
N ASN A 29 -2.92 -0.42 -22.69
CA ASN A 29 -2.41 0.34 -21.55
C ASN A 29 -3.39 0.30 -20.36
N ALA A 30 -4.67 0.48 -20.61
CA ALA A 30 -5.71 0.37 -19.60
C ALA A 30 -5.77 -1.05 -18.99
N GLN A 31 -5.61 -2.09 -19.79
CA GLN A 31 -5.56 -3.47 -19.31
C GLN A 31 -4.30 -3.73 -18.48
N ALA A 32 -3.13 -3.24 -18.91
CA ALA A 32 -1.88 -3.38 -18.18
C ALA A 32 -1.96 -2.67 -16.82
N GLU A 33 -2.55 -1.48 -16.79
CA GLU A 33 -2.77 -0.74 -15.55
C GLU A 33 -3.69 -1.49 -14.58
N ARG A 34 -4.84 -1.97 -15.06
CA ARG A 34 -5.76 -2.78 -14.24
C ARG A 34 -5.11 -4.06 -13.74
N THR A 35 -4.31 -4.71 -14.56
CA THR A 35 -3.57 -5.90 -14.16
C THR A 35 -2.61 -5.59 -13.01
N ARG A 36 -1.93 -4.43 -13.05
CA ARG A 36 -1.01 -4.00 -12.01
C ARG A 36 -1.71 -3.69 -10.68
N TYR A 37 -2.91 -3.10 -10.72
CA TYR A 37 -3.62 -2.64 -9.52
C TYR A 37 -4.83 -3.54 -9.16
N LEU A 38 -4.68 -4.85 -9.29
CA LEU A 38 -5.67 -5.84 -8.86
C LEU A 38 -7.08 -5.60 -9.46
N GLY A 39 -7.14 -5.10 -10.69
CA GLY A 39 -8.37 -4.84 -11.43
C GLY A 39 -8.86 -3.40 -11.41
N GLU A 40 -8.21 -2.51 -10.67
CA GLU A 40 -8.56 -1.09 -10.59
C GLU A 40 -7.64 -0.21 -11.45
N PHE A 41 -8.11 1.00 -11.73
CA PHE A 41 -7.30 2.05 -12.35
C PHE A 41 -6.53 2.82 -11.26
N LYS A 42 -5.30 3.23 -11.58
CA LYS A 42 -4.43 3.99 -10.66
C LYS A 42 -5.13 5.20 -10.05
N GLU A 43 -5.91 5.92 -10.83
CA GLU A 43 -6.66 7.12 -10.41
C GLU A 43 -7.67 6.89 -9.28
N ARG A 44 -8.01 5.61 -9.00
CA ARG A 44 -8.89 5.20 -7.92
C ARG A 44 -8.14 4.67 -6.71
N VAL A 45 -6.85 4.37 -6.85
CA VAL A 45 -6.04 3.77 -5.79
C VAL A 45 -5.54 4.83 -4.83
N ILE A 46 -5.83 4.63 -3.54
CA ILE A 46 -5.38 5.50 -2.45
C ILE A 46 -4.02 5.03 -1.92
N VAL A 47 -3.86 3.73 -1.74
CA VAL A 47 -2.62 3.11 -1.26
C VAL A 47 -2.47 1.72 -1.83
N ALA A 48 -1.24 1.31 -2.10
CA ALA A 48 -0.88 -0.03 -2.55
C ALA A 48 0.29 -0.59 -1.71
N LEU A 49 0.18 -1.87 -1.35
CA LEU A 49 1.26 -2.66 -0.77
C LEU A 49 1.67 -3.78 -1.73
N THR A 50 2.94 -4.13 -1.71
CA THR A 50 3.43 -5.33 -2.38
C THR A 50 3.02 -6.59 -1.61
N LYS A 51 3.09 -7.76 -2.26
CA LYS A 51 2.85 -9.06 -1.64
C LYS A 51 3.81 -9.30 -0.47
N GLU A 52 5.08 -8.90 -0.62
CA GLU A 52 6.10 -8.99 0.41
C GLU A 52 5.74 -8.13 1.63
N GLN A 53 5.33 -6.89 1.42
CA GLN A 53 4.90 -5.99 2.50
C GLN A 53 3.68 -6.52 3.25
N VAL A 54 2.69 -7.09 2.56
CA VAL A 54 1.53 -7.69 3.22
C VAL A 54 1.92 -8.93 4.02
N ALA A 55 2.97 -9.66 3.62
CA ALA A 55 3.47 -10.84 4.31
C ALA A 55 4.31 -10.52 5.57
N GLU A 56 4.73 -9.27 5.77
CA GLU A 56 5.41 -8.83 7.00
C GLU A 56 4.51 -9.00 8.23
N ASP A 57 5.10 -9.04 9.42
CA ASP A 57 4.34 -9.25 10.67
C ASP A 57 3.59 -7.98 11.13
N GLU A 58 4.04 -6.83 10.74
CA GLU A 58 3.47 -5.55 11.11
C GLU A 58 2.42 -5.07 10.11
N ILE A 59 1.46 -4.29 10.59
CA ILE A 59 0.45 -3.63 9.74
C ILE A 59 1.00 -2.27 9.30
N TYR A 60 0.99 -2.03 8.01
CA TYR A 60 1.34 -0.73 7.47
C TYR A 60 0.31 0.32 7.87
N ILE A 61 0.76 1.34 8.62
CA ILE A 61 -0.10 2.39 9.16
C ILE A 61 -0.76 3.22 8.06
N GLU A 62 -0.12 3.33 6.91
CA GLU A 62 -0.67 4.03 5.74
C GLU A 62 -1.95 3.37 5.23
N VAL A 63 -2.02 2.04 5.29
CA VAL A 63 -3.24 1.30 4.92
C VAL A 63 -4.36 1.61 5.92
N ALA A 64 -4.06 1.59 7.22
CA ALA A 64 -5.03 1.93 8.26
C ALA A 64 -5.53 3.39 8.14
N ASN A 65 -4.64 4.29 7.74
CA ASN A 65 -4.99 5.69 7.49
C ASN A 65 -5.78 5.86 6.18
N ALA A 66 -5.41 5.13 5.12
CA ALA A 66 -6.14 5.11 3.87
C ALA A 66 -7.59 4.64 4.06
N MET A 67 -7.83 3.64 4.93
CA MET A 67 -9.18 3.17 5.27
C MET A 67 -10.05 4.25 5.94
N LYS A 68 -9.45 5.27 6.57
CA LYS A 68 -10.17 6.42 7.15
C LYS A 68 -10.47 7.52 6.13
N ASN A 69 -9.94 7.42 4.92
CA ASN A 69 -10.21 8.39 3.87
C ASN A 69 -11.68 8.30 3.46
N ARG A 70 -12.35 9.45 3.30
CA ARG A 70 -13.77 9.51 2.95
C ARG A 70 -14.09 8.94 1.56
N GLU A 71 -13.10 8.91 0.67
CA GLU A 71 -13.24 8.34 -0.68
C GLU A 71 -12.93 6.84 -0.73
N ALA A 72 -12.36 6.26 0.34
CA ALA A 72 -12.09 4.82 0.42
C ALA A 72 -13.40 4.03 0.55
N THR A 73 -13.63 3.12 -0.38
CA THR A 73 -14.84 2.28 -0.42
C THR A 73 -14.53 0.80 -0.36
N LYS A 74 -13.35 0.40 -0.83
CA LYS A 74 -13.01 -1.02 -0.97
C LYS A 74 -11.53 -1.30 -0.72
N MET A 75 -11.29 -2.47 -0.15
CA MET A 75 -9.99 -3.13 -0.07
C MET A 75 -9.96 -4.32 -1.03
N ILE A 76 -8.95 -4.40 -1.86
CA ILE A 76 -8.76 -5.52 -2.78
C ILE A 76 -7.40 -6.14 -2.49
N PHE A 77 -7.35 -7.47 -2.41
CA PHE A 77 -6.11 -8.18 -2.14
C PHE A 77 -5.95 -9.43 -2.99
N SER A 78 -4.69 -9.78 -3.26
CA SER A 78 -4.31 -10.97 -4.02
C SER A 78 -4.49 -12.23 -3.18
N ARG A 79 -5.02 -13.31 -3.76
CA ARG A 79 -5.06 -14.64 -3.13
C ARG A 79 -3.68 -15.29 -2.94
N GLU A 80 -2.65 -14.73 -3.56
CA GLU A 80 -1.28 -15.22 -3.37
C GLU A 80 -0.67 -14.81 -2.02
N VAL A 81 -1.29 -13.84 -1.32
CA VAL A 81 -0.88 -13.46 0.04
C VAL A 81 -1.42 -14.49 1.05
N PRO A 82 -0.59 -14.92 2.03
CA PRO A 82 -1.03 -15.84 3.07
C PRO A 82 -2.24 -15.30 3.84
N LEU A 83 -3.28 -16.14 4.02
CA LEU A 83 -4.54 -15.73 4.65
C LEU A 83 -4.32 -15.18 6.06
N GLU A 84 -3.45 -15.79 6.86
CA GLU A 84 -3.12 -15.35 8.22
C GLU A 84 -2.58 -13.91 8.27
N LYS A 85 -1.90 -13.49 7.20
CA LYS A 85 -1.33 -12.14 7.09
C LYS A 85 -2.35 -11.11 6.64
N ILE A 86 -3.29 -11.50 5.78
CA ILE A 86 -4.34 -10.61 5.29
C ILE A 86 -5.50 -10.43 6.27
N GLU A 87 -5.78 -11.42 7.14
CA GLU A 87 -6.89 -11.37 8.12
C GLU A 87 -6.85 -10.12 9.00
N ARG A 88 -5.67 -9.68 9.39
CA ARG A 88 -5.52 -8.47 10.21
C ARG A 88 -5.89 -7.17 9.46
N TYR A 89 -5.70 -7.12 8.14
CA TYR A 89 -6.16 -6.03 7.30
C TYR A 89 -7.68 -6.12 7.08
N ILE A 90 -8.21 -7.34 6.92
CA ILE A 90 -9.66 -7.58 6.81
C ILE A 90 -10.38 -7.06 8.06
N LYS A 91 -9.89 -7.38 9.27
CA LYS A 91 -10.46 -6.87 10.52
C LYS A 91 -10.49 -5.34 10.55
N LYS A 92 -9.40 -4.69 10.12
CA LYS A 92 -9.36 -3.22 10.04
C LYS A 92 -10.32 -2.65 8.99
N ALA A 93 -10.49 -3.32 7.86
CA ALA A 93 -11.44 -2.91 6.83
C ALA A 93 -12.89 -3.05 7.35
N GLU A 94 -13.21 -4.11 8.08
CA GLU A 94 -14.51 -4.31 8.73
C GLU A 94 -14.78 -3.23 9.79
N GLU A 95 -13.80 -2.92 10.64
CA GLU A 95 -13.89 -1.84 11.63
C GLU A 95 -14.14 -0.47 10.97
N ALA A 96 -13.53 -0.23 9.80
CA ALA A 96 -13.71 0.97 9.01
C ALA A 96 -14.94 0.94 8.10
N GLN A 97 -15.72 -0.14 8.09
CA GLN A 97 -16.88 -0.37 7.23
C GLN A 97 -16.55 -0.32 5.73
N ILE A 98 -15.35 -0.76 5.36
CA ILE A 98 -14.89 -0.85 3.97
C ILE A 98 -15.12 -2.25 3.45
N GLN A 99 -15.71 -2.35 2.26
CA GLN A 99 -15.90 -3.63 1.58
C GLN A 99 -14.54 -4.25 1.23
N HIS A 100 -14.41 -5.57 1.35
CA HIS A 100 -13.19 -6.25 0.95
C HIS A 100 -13.48 -7.39 -0.03
N LYS A 101 -12.56 -7.61 -0.97
CA LYS A 101 -12.62 -8.73 -1.93
C LYS A 101 -11.23 -9.26 -2.23
N SER A 102 -11.15 -10.57 -2.47
CA SER A 102 -9.96 -11.20 -3.00
C SER A 102 -10.02 -11.32 -4.52
N VAL A 103 -8.86 -11.25 -5.17
CA VAL A 103 -8.72 -11.47 -6.61
C VAL A 103 -7.70 -12.57 -6.88
N ASP A 104 -7.89 -13.28 -8.00
CA ASP A 104 -7.01 -14.38 -8.38
C ASP A 104 -5.75 -13.83 -9.06
N GLY A 105 -4.57 -14.23 -8.56
CA GLY A 105 -3.28 -13.85 -9.11
C GLY A 105 -3.03 -14.29 -10.56
N LEU A 106 -3.76 -15.28 -11.06
CA LEU A 106 -3.67 -15.70 -12.47
C LEU A 106 -4.13 -14.62 -13.45
N LEU A 107 -5.02 -13.72 -13.00
CA LEU A 107 -5.55 -12.61 -13.80
C LEU A 107 -4.81 -11.30 -13.60
N TYR A 108 -4.07 -11.17 -12.50
CA TYR A 108 -3.43 -9.93 -12.07
C TYR A 108 -1.95 -10.18 -11.76
N PHE A 109 -1.11 -9.98 -12.77
CA PHE A 109 0.33 -10.17 -12.64
C PHE A 109 0.97 -8.97 -11.95
N GLY A 110 2.00 -9.22 -11.15
CA GLY A 110 2.81 -8.19 -10.52
C GLY A 110 2.91 -8.37 -9.01
N ASP A 111 3.55 -7.40 -8.38
CA ASP A 111 3.95 -7.48 -6.98
C ASP A 111 2.90 -6.94 -6.01
N VAL A 112 1.79 -6.37 -6.51
CA VAL A 112 0.76 -5.80 -5.65
C VAL A 112 0.01 -6.90 -4.91
N GLY A 113 0.03 -6.80 -3.58
CA GLY A 113 -0.65 -7.72 -2.67
C GLY A 113 -1.97 -7.18 -2.13
N LEU A 114 -2.06 -5.86 -1.92
CA LEU A 114 -3.24 -5.19 -1.35
C LEU A 114 -3.34 -3.77 -1.86
N ILE A 115 -4.57 -3.31 -2.12
CA ILE A 115 -4.89 -1.91 -2.38
C ILE A 115 -6.10 -1.46 -1.57
N ILE A 116 -6.13 -0.16 -1.22
CA ILE A 116 -7.33 0.55 -0.82
C ILE A 116 -7.72 1.47 -1.97
N ALA A 117 -8.98 1.42 -2.38
CA ALA A 117 -9.44 2.15 -3.55
C ALA A 117 -10.83 2.77 -3.34
N ALA A 118 -11.11 3.78 -4.15
CA ALA A 118 -12.41 4.39 -4.33
C ALA A 118 -13.21 3.73 -5.46
N ASP A 119 -14.51 3.99 -5.55
CA ASP A 119 -15.34 3.55 -6.68
C ASP A 119 -15.13 4.42 -7.91
N ASP A 120 -14.89 5.71 -7.70
CA ASP A 120 -14.62 6.69 -8.74
C ASP A 120 -13.18 7.20 -8.66
N ALA A 121 -12.75 7.94 -9.69
CA ALA A 121 -11.46 8.63 -9.68
C ALA A 121 -11.37 9.60 -8.50
N LEU A 122 -10.24 9.59 -7.81
CA LEU A 122 -9.99 10.48 -6.67
C LEU A 122 -10.04 11.95 -7.09
N LYS A 123 -10.62 12.80 -6.26
CA LYS A 123 -10.67 14.26 -6.48
C LYS A 123 -9.26 14.88 -6.56
N ALA A 124 -8.34 14.33 -5.77
CA ALA A 124 -6.93 14.67 -5.81
C ALA A 124 -6.12 13.40 -6.09
N PRO A 125 -5.66 13.17 -7.33
CA PRO A 125 -4.88 12.00 -7.69
C PRO A 125 -3.60 11.89 -6.86
N ILE A 126 -3.29 10.66 -6.43
CA ILE A 126 -2.07 10.35 -5.68
C ILE A 126 -0.99 9.89 -6.68
N GLU A 127 0.12 10.61 -6.75
CA GLU A 127 1.19 10.30 -7.70
C GLU A 127 1.87 8.99 -7.38
N ASP A 128 2.26 8.79 -6.11
CA ASP A 128 2.87 7.55 -5.64
C ASP A 128 1.94 6.89 -4.62
N VAL A 129 1.29 5.82 -5.06
CA VAL A 129 0.37 5.02 -4.24
C VAL A 129 1.08 3.91 -3.48
N PHE A 130 2.35 3.62 -3.82
CA PHE A 130 3.13 2.59 -3.15
C PHE A 130 3.73 3.11 -1.86
N VAL A 131 3.55 2.33 -0.80
CA VAL A 131 4.15 2.62 0.50
C VAL A 131 5.60 2.17 0.50
N LYS A 132 6.49 2.98 1.06
CA LYS A 132 7.87 2.56 1.31
C LYS A 132 7.90 1.42 2.33
N SER A 133 8.83 0.49 2.18
CA SER A 133 9.02 -0.56 3.18
C SER A 133 9.35 0.04 4.56
N ILE A 134 9.02 -0.68 5.62
CA ILE A 134 9.37 -0.26 6.98
C ILE A 134 10.89 -0.12 7.11
N ALA A 135 11.65 -1.04 6.48
CA ALA A 135 13.10 -0.99 6.44
C ALA A 135 13.63 0.31 5.81
N ASP A 136 13.05 0.73 4.67
CA ASP A 136 13.44 1.97 3.99
C ASP A 136 13.13 3.20 4.84
N LYS A 137 11.97 3.25 5.49
CA LYS A 137 11.59 4.35 6.39
C LYS A 137 12.59 4.51 7.53
N PHE A 138 12.99 3.42 8.18
CA PHE A 138 14.00 3.45 9.23
C PHE A 138 15.38 3.86 8.70
N SER A 139 15.76 3.38 7.52
CA SER A 139 17.01 3.75 6.86
C SER A 139 17.07 5.24 6.50
N GLU A 140 15.99 5.84 6.03
CA GLU A 140 15.88 7.27 5.75
C GLU A 140 16.11 8.13 7.02
N LYS A 141 15.69 7.63 8.18
CA LYS A 141 15.96 8.24 9.48
C LYS A 141 17.32 7.87 10.06
N ARG A 142 18.18 7.19 9.30
CA ARG A 142 19.51 6.69 9.73
C ARG A 142 19.44 5.78 10.96
N LEU A 143 18.30 5.12 11.16
CA LEU A 143 18.14 4.13 12.20
C LEU A 143 18.58 2.75 11.70
N ASN A 144 19.32 2.03 12.54
CA ASN A 144 19.80 0.69 12.22
C ASN A 144 18.61 -0.27 12.10
N GLN A 145 18.72 -1.27 11.22
CA GLN A 145 17.71 -2.31 11.01
C GLN A 145 17.27 -3.03 12.30
N ILE A 146 18.12 -3.05 13.33
CA ILE A 146 17.78 -3.68 14.61
C ILE A 146 16.56 -3.04 15.27
N TYR A 147 16.26 -1.76 14.98
CA TYR A 147 15.09 -1.10 15.51
C TYR A 147 13.82 -1.80 15.04
N TYR A 148 13.57 -1.90 13.74
CA TYR A 148 12.35 -2.56 13.24
C TYR A 148 12.37 -4.09 13.47
N GLN A 149 13.54 -4.73 13.53
CA GLN A 149 13.68 -6.13 13.95
C GLN A 149 13.36 -6.36 15.44
N SER A 150 13.19 -5.29 16.19
CA SER A 150 12.84 -5.31 17.62
C SER A 150 11.38 -4.93 17.87
N PHE A 151 10.54 -4.91 16.84
CA PHE A 151 9.10 -4.76 17.01
C PHE A 151 8.55 -5.84 17.94
N SER A 152 7.48 -5.49 18.68
CA SER A 152 6.86 -6.34 19.69
C SER A 152 7.77 -6.76 20.85
N LYS A 153 9.01 -6.20 20.93
CA LYS A 153 9.97 -6.47 22.02
C LYS A 153 10.03 -5.32 23.01
N LYS A 154 10.49 -5.65 24.20
CA LYS A 154 10.81 -4.65 25.23
C LYS A 154 12.18 -4.04 24.94
N ILE A 155 12.25 -2.70 24.90
CA ILE A 155 13.48 -1.94 24.70
C ILE A 155 13.73 -0.98 25.86
N CYS A 156 14.96 -0.50 26.03
CA CYS A 156 15.27 0.44 27.10
C CYS A 156 14.69 1.84 26.84
N GLN A 157 14.54 2.62 27.88
CA GLN A 157 13.99 3.97 27.83
C GLN A 157 14.70 4.87 26.82
N PHE A 158 16.04 4.74 26.68
CA PHE A 158 16.81 5.52 25.71
C PHE A 158 16.34 5.25 24.27
N HIS A 159 16.29 3.96 23.85
CA HIS A 159 15.87 3.61 22.50
C HIS A 159 14.38 3.86 22.26
N LEU A 160 13.54 3.72 23.29
CA LEU A 160 12.13 4.09 23.18
C LEU A 160 11.95 5.60 22.96
N LYS A 161 12.80 6.43 23.56
CA LYS A 161 12.81 7.87 23.32
C LYS A 161 13.20 8.20 21.89
N VAL A 162 14.23 7.55 21.34
CA VAL A 162 14.63 7.71 19.94
C VAL A 162 13.45 7.38 18.99
N ILE A 163 12.73 6.29 19.24
CA ILE A 163 11.55 5.93 18.43
C ILE A 163 10.45 6.99 18.55
N LYS A 164 10.18 7.50 19.76
CA LYS A 164 9.17 8.56 19.95
C LYS A 164 9.52 9.88 19.24
N GLU A 165 10.80 10.16 19.07
CA GLU A 165 11.27 11.39 18.39
C GLU A 165 11.34 11.22 16.86
N GLU A 166 11.86 10.09 16.37
CA GLU A 166 12.16 9.90 14.95
C GLU A 166 11.09 9.10 14.19
N MET A 167 10.37 8.19 14.86
CA MET A 167 9.43 7.24 14.28
C MET A 167 8.18 7.10 15.15
N GLN A 168 7.55 8.23 15.45
CA GLN A 168 6.42 8.31 16.39
C GLN A 168 5.26 7.38 16.03
N GLU A 169 5.03 7.13 14.74
CA GLU A 169 3.99 6.24 14.23
C GLU A 169 4.18 4.77 14.64
N TYR A 170 5.42 4.36 14.95
CA TYR A 170 5.75 3.00 15.39
C TYR A 170 5.99 2.87 16.89
N LYS A 171 5.72 3.90 17.68
CA LYS A 171 6.00 3.90 19.15
C LYS A 171 5.26 2.78 19.89
N ASP A 172 4.06 2.42 19.42
CA ASP A 172 3.20 1.42 20.06
C ASP A 172 3.62 -0.01 19.73
N GLU A 173 4.55 -0.18 18.76
CA GLU A 173 5.18 -1.47 18.44
C GLU A 173 6.25 -1.88 19.46
N TYR A 174 6.55 -1.04 20.44
CA TYR A 174 7.56 -1.30 21.46
C TYR A 174 6.98 -1.17 22.85
N GLN A 175 7.56 -1.94 23.78
CA GLN A 175 7.30 -1.81 25.20
C GLN A 175 8.57 -1.38 25.91
N GLU A 176 8.41 -0.63 27.00
CA GLU A 176 9.56 -0.24 27.84
C GLU A 176 9.95 -1.39 28.79
N ILE A 177 11.25 -1.65 28.89
CA ILE A 177 11.79 -2.59 29.88
C ILE A 177 11.57 -2.00 31.27
N SER A 178 10.72 -2.64 32.06
CA SER A 178 10.41 -2.23 33.42
C SER A 178 11.57 -2.54 34.38
N PHE A 179 11.50 -1.97 35.60
CA PHE A 179 12.44 -2.31 36.64
C PHE A 179 12.44 -3.81 36.98
N VAL A 180 11.27 -4.42 36.97
CA VAL A 180 11.12 -5.85 37.25
C VAL A 180 11.79 -6.69 36.14
N ASP A 181 11.62 -6.30 34.87
CA ASP A 181 12.27 -6.97 33.74
C ASP A 181 13.81 -6.95 33.89
N LYS A 182 14.36 -5.82 34.35
CA LYS A 182 15.81 -5.68 34.60
C LYS A 182 16.29 -6.61 35.74
N LEU A 183 15.51 -6.78 36.82
CA LEU A 183 15.82 -7.71 37.86
C LEU A 183 15.88 -9.16 37.39
N PHE A 184 15.06 -9.54 36.41
CA PHE A 184 15.09 -10.86 35.76
C PHE A 184 16.14 -10.94 34.64
N GLY A 185 17.03 -9.96 34.51
CA GLY A 185 18.14 -9.99 33.55
C GLY A 185 17.77 -9.69 32.11
N MET A 186 16.58 -9.12 31.86
CA MET A 186 16.18 -8.73 30.51
C MET A 186 17.04 -7.58 30.01
N LYS A 187 17.63 -7.77 28.82
CA LYS A 187 18.46 -6.78 28.16
C LYS A 187 17.74 -6.19 26.94
N CYS A 188 18.10 -4.98 26.59
CA CYS A 188 17.57 -4.35 25.39
C CYS A 188 18.23 -4.95 24.14
N PRO A 189 17.47 -5.52 23.21
CA PRO A 189 18.05 -6.15 22.03
C PRO A 189 18.80 -5.16 21.12
N ILE A 190 18.44 -3.89 21.17
CA ILE A 190 19.12 -2.84 20.40
C ILE A 190 20.48 -2.52 21.04
N CYS A 191 20.56 -2.38 22.38
CA CYS A 191 21.84 -2.20 23.07
C CYS A 191 22.80 -3.38 22.84
N GLU A 192 22.31 -4.60 22.90
CA GLU A 192 23.15 -5.79 22.71
C GLU A 192 23.80 -5.83 21.30
N LYS A 193 23.10 -5.37 20.26
CA LYS A 193 23.64 -5.37 18.90
C LYS A 193 24.42 -4.12 18.53
N LEU A 194 24.10 -2.96 19.10
CA LEU A 194 24.78 -1.69 18.80
C LEU A 194 25.95 -1.39 19.77
N GLY A 195 26.14 -2.21 20.80
CA GLY A 195 27.27 -2.07 21.73
C GLY A 195 27.07 -0.89 22.67
N GLY A 196 25.94 -0.88 23.38
CA GLY A 196 25.64 0.09 24.45
C GLY A 196 26.16 -0.39 25.81
#